data_2fdd59f6f77b4caf9ddcc570436ee4a5
#
_entry.id   2fdd59f6f77b4caf9ddcc570436ee4a5
#
_cell.length_a   1.000
_cell.length_b   1.000
_cell.length_c   1.000
_cell.angle_alpha   90.00
_cell.angle_beta   90.00
_cell.angle_gamma   90.00
#
_symmetry.space_group_name_H-M   'P 1'
#
loop_
_entity.id
_entity.type
_entity.pdbx_description
1 polymer ?
#
loop_
_entity_poly.entity_id
_entity_poly.type
_entity_poly.pdbx_seq_one_letter_code
_entity_poly.pdbx_strand_id
1 'polypeptide(L)'
;MNCQFFRTGSFLRINRQYIVCLLTKRVKRDKILSMNNFEFLKSPNDINIDIAKRVSARRKEKQITQEQLSVKSDVSYGSIKRFERTGEISLSSLIKIAFALGMENDFELLFSKKGYSSIQEVINEQ
;
A
#
# COMPACT_ATOMS: atom_id res chain seq x y z
N MET A 1 17.11 -3.40 27.18
CA MET A 1 16.87 -3.60 28.62
C MET A 1 16.55 -5.08 28.84
N ASN A 2 17.48 -5.81 29.46
CA ASN A 2 17.40 -7.24 29.69
C ASN A 2 16.45 -7.55 30.84
N CYS A 3 15.40 -8.34 30.58
CA CYS A 3 14.60 -8.96 31.64
C CYS A 3 15.33 -10.20 32.12
N GLN A 4 15.99 -10.11 33.26
CA GLN A 4 16.53 -11.26 33.95
C GLN A 4 15.40 -12.04 34.66
N PHE A 5 15.35 -13.32 34.36
CA PHE A 5 14.46 -14.28 34.97
C PHE A 5 15.04 -14.69 36.36
N PHE A 6 14.42 -14.27 37.44
CA PHE A 6 14.69 -14.81 38.76
C PHE A 6 13.75 -15.98 39.05
N ARG A 7 14.33 -17.19 39.16
CA ARG A 7 13.66 -18.43 39.55
C ARG A 7 13.92 -18.66 41.02
N THR A 8 12.98 -18.34 41.89
CA THR A 8 12.90 -18.90 43.25
C THR A 8 11.44 -19.17 43.58
N GLY A 9 11.22 -20.34 44.13
CA GLY A 9 9.97 -21.06 44.30
C GLY A 9 8.85 -20.32 45.03
N SER A 10 7.65 -20.87 44.80
CA SER A 10 6.37 -20.62 45.44
C SER A 10 5.66 -19.32 45.21
N PHE A 11 4.45 -19.49 44.65
CA PHE A 11 3.38 -18.51 44.46
C PHE A 11 3.58 -17.45 43.37
N LEU A 12 2.97 -17.73 42.23
CA LEU A 12 2.75 -16.76 41.12
C LEU A 12 1.96 -15.53 41.62
N ARG A 13 2.67 -14.54 42.15
CA ARG A 13 2.16 -13.18 42.22
C ARG A 13 2.22 -12.61 40.83
N ILE A 14 1.12 -12.72 40.09
CA ILE A 14 0.94 -12.00 38.81
C ILE A 14 1.03 -10.51 39.13
N ASN A 15 2.17 -9.91 38.79
CA ASN A 15 2.42 -8.51 39.06
C ASN A 15 1.44 -7.68 38.19
N ARG A 16 0.65 -6.82 38.82
CA ARG A 16 -0.34 -5.93 38.14
C ARG A 16 0.24 -5.15 36.95
N GLN A 17 1.55 -4.90 36.95
CA GLN A 17 2.24 -4.26 35.84
C GLN A 17 2.34 -5.13 34.58
N TYR A 18 2.37 -6.46 34.72
CA TYR A 18 2.38 -7.38 33.59
C TYR A 18 1.03 -7.42 32.85
N ILE A 19 -0.06 -7.32 33.59
CA ILE A 19 -1.41 -7.27 33.01
C ILE A 19 -1.61 -5.95 32.26
N VAL A 20 -1.10 -4.84 32.79
CA VAL A 20 -1.15 -3.53 32.12
C VAL A 20 -0.29 -3.55 30.84
N CYS A 21 0.89 -4.20 30.86
CA CYS A 21 1.76 -4.31 29.67
C CYS A 21 1.15 -5.21 28.57
N LEU A 22 0.39 -6.25 28.95
CA LEU A 22 -0.34 -7.09 27.99
C LEU A 22 -1.58 -6.39 27.43
N LEU A 23 -2.24 -5.56 28.25
CA LEU A 23 -3.40 -4.77 27.82
C LEU A 23 -3.01 -3.51 27.02
N THR A 24 -1.78 -2.99 27.22
CA THR A 24 -1.27 -1.81 26.47
C THR A 24 -0.46 -2.17 25.23
N LYS A 25 -0.18 -3.45 24.96
CA LYS A 25 0.16 -3.85 23.59
C LYS A 25 -1.07 -3.59 22.74
N ARG A 26 -1.14 -2.36 22.26
CA ARG A 26 -2.05 -1.88 21.23
C ARG A 26 -1.95 -2.89 20.08
N VAL A 27 -2.75 -3.95 20.17
CA VAL A 27 -3.03 -4.78 19.00
C VAL A 27 -3.51 -3.79 17.98
N LYS A 28 -2.75 -3.62 16.91
CA LYS A 28 -3.16 -2.79 15.78
C LYS A 28 -4.53 -3.30 15.37
N ARG A 29 -5.57 -2.61 15.81
CA ARG A 29 -6.98 -2.89 15.50
C ARG A 29 -7.26 -2.81 13.99
N ASP A 30 -6.30 -2.31 13.27
CA ASP A 30 -6.35 -2.07 11.84
C ASP A 30 -6.37 -3.37 11.01
N LYS A 31 -6.10 -4.53 11.62
CA LYS A 31 -6.01 -5.80 10.89
C LYS A 31 -7.22 -6.73 11.09
N ILE A 32 -8.09 -6.47 12.08
CA ILE A 32 -9.26 -7.33 12.37
C ILE A 32 -10.54 -6.77 11.73
N LEU A 33 -10.58 -5.47 11.41
CA LEU A 33 -11.72 -4.83 10.73
C LEU A 33 -11.61 -4.81 9.21
N SER A 34 -10.55 -5.36 8.65
CA SER A 34 -10.31 -5.44 7.20
C SER A 34 -10.97 -6.68 6.53
N MET A 35 -11.78 -7.43 7.24
CA MET A 35 -12.60 -8.49 6.62
C MET A 35 -14.00 -8.00 6.23
N ASN A 36 -14.14 -6.71 5.95
CA ASN A 36 -15.31 -6.22 5.26
C ASN A 36 -15.15 -6.56 3.77
N ASN A 37 -15.87 -7.56 3.30
CA ASN A 37 -16.12 -7.90 1.89
C ASN A 37 -16.78 -6.73 1.10
N PHE A 38 -16.48 -5.48 1.45
CA PHE A 38 -16.87 -4.25 0.77
C PHE A 38 -15.83 -3.81 -0.29
N GLU A 39 -14.80 -4.63 -0.54
CA GLU A 39 -13.82 -4.38 -1.60
C GLU A 39 -14.45 -4.40 -3.01
N PHE A 40 -15.66 -4.91 -3.10
CA PHE A 40 -16.46 -4.94 -4.33
C PHE A 40 -17.04 -3.57 -4.74
N LEU A 41 -17.01 -2.56 -3.88
CA LEU A 41 -17.60 -1.24 -4.13
C LEU A 41 -16.54 -0.12 -4.14
N LYS A 42 -15.33 -0.37 -4.67
CA LYS A 42 -14.36 0.70 -4.86
C LYS A 42 -14.89 1.70 -5.88
N SER A 43 -14.99 2.94 -5.47
CA SER A 43 -15.28 4.03 -6.40
C SER A 43 -14.06 4.29 -7.30
N PRO A 44 -14.25 4.89 -8.49
CA PRO A 44 -13.12 5.30 -9.33
C PRO A 44 -12.10 6.18 -8.59
N ASN A 45 -12.57 7.01 -7.67
CA ASN A 45 -11.72 7.87 -6.84
C ASN A 45 -10.86 7.05 -5.85
N ASP A 46 -11.40 5.98 -5.26
CA ASP A 46 -10.63 5.10 -4.37
C ASP A 46 -9.49 4.41 -5.13
N ILE A 47 -9.74 4.02 -6.39
CA ILE A 47 -8.71 3.44 -7.26
C ILE A 47 -7.61 4.47 -7.54
N ASN A 48 -7.96 5.72 -7.84
CA ASN A 48 -7.00 6.79 -8.07
C ASN A 48 -6.12 7.04 -6.84
N ILE A 49 -6.72 7.10 -5.66
CA ILE A 49 -6.01 7.27 -4.39
C ILE A 49 -5.09 6.07 -4.12
N ASP A 50 -5.53 4.85 -4.39
CA ASP A 50 -4.73 3.64 -4.21
C ASP A 50 -3.53 3.62 -5.18
N ILE A 51 -3.70 4.08 -6.42
CA ILE A 51 -2.60 4.25 -7.38
C ILE A 51 -1.60 5.29 -6.85
N ALA A 52 -2.07 6.44 -6.39
CA ALA A 52 -1.21 7.50 -5.85
C ALA A 52 -0.39 7.03 -4.65
N LYS A 53 -1.01 6.28 -3.73
CA LYS A 53 -0.32 5.67 -2.58
C LYS A 53 0.79 4.70 -3.02
N ARG A 54 0.52 3.84 -4.01
CA ARG A 54 1.52 2.90 -4.54
C ARG A 54 2.69 3.61 -5.20
N VAL A 55 2.42 4.62 -6.02
CA VAL A 55 3.46 5.44 -6.66
C VAL A 55 4.30 6.17 -5.61
N SER A 56 3.66 6.77 -4.60
CA SER A 56 4.36 7.43 -3.48
C SER A 56 5.24 6.45 -2.69
N ALA A 57 4.77 5.22 -2.45
CA ALA A 57 5.55 4.17 -1.80
C ALA A 57 6.79 3.80 -2.62
N ARG A 58 6.65 3.58 -3.93
CA ARG A 58 7.77 3.28 -4.83
C ARG A 58 8.80 4.42 -4.90
N ARG A 59 8.32 5.67 -4.93
CA ARG A 59 9.22 6.82 -4.86
C ARG A 59 10.06 6.81 -3.59
N LYS A 60 9.41 6.57 -2.43
CA LYS A 60 10.08 6.52 -1.12
C LYS A 60 11.06 5.35 -1.02
N GLU A 61 10.72 4.18 -1.53
CA GLU A 61 11.63 3.02 -1.60
C GLU A 61 12.91 3.36 -2.37
N LYS A 62 12.79 4.14 -3.44
CA LYS A 62 13.95 4.64 -4.21
C LYS A 62 14.62 5.86 -3.59
N GLN A 63 14.17 6.31 -2.43
CA GLN A 63 14.69 7.48 -1.71
C GLN A 63 14.67 8.78 -2.55
N ILE A 64 13.72 8.90 -3.47
CA ILE A 64 13.55 10.07 -4.34
C ILE A 64 12.58 11.04 -3.68
N THR A 65 12.95 12.34 -3.59
CA THR A 65 12.03 13.40 -3.14
C THR A 65 11.00 13.73 -4.23
N GLN A 66 9.89 14.38 -3.88
CA GLN A 66 8.90 14.84 -4.87
C GLN A 66 9.51 15.83 -5.88
N GLU A 67 10.45 16.66 -5.43
CA GLU A 67 11.18 17.62 -6.28
C GLU A 67 12.10 16.90 -7.27
N GLN A 68 12.86 15.92 -6.79
CA GLN A 68 13.70 15.10 -7.66
C GLN A 68 12.87 14.30 -8.67
N LEU A 69 11.70 13.80 -8.26
CA LEU A 69 10.78 13.12 -9.18
C LEU A 69 10.25 14.09 -10.23
N SER A 70 9.94 15.34 -9.85
CA SER A 70 9.52 16.39 -10.80
C SER A 70 10.55 16.61 -11.90
N VAL A 71 11.81 16.73 -11.53
CA VAL A 71 12.91 16.91 -12.50
C VAL A 71 13.06 15.68 -13.41
N LYS A 72 13.02 14.46 -12.82
CA LYS A 72 13.20 13.21 -13.58
C LYS A 72 12.05 12.89 -14.52
N SER A 73 10.82 13.23 -14.13
CA SER A 73 9.62 12.88 -14.91
C SER A 73 9.13 14.00 -15.82
N ASP A 74 9.74 15.17 -15.78
CA ASP A 74 9.25 16.35 -16.49
C ASP A 74 7.77 16.66 -16.17
N VAL A 75 7.37 16.47 -14.91
CA VAL A 75 6.06 16.78 -14.37
C VAL A 75 6.20 17.80 -13.27
N SER A 76 5.38 18.84 -13.26
CA SER A 76 5.52 19.92 -12.27
C SER A 76 5.41 19.39 -10.83
N TYR A 77 6.20 19.93 -9.93
CA TYR A 77 6.16 19.59 -8.50
C TYR A 77 4.76 19.70 -7.89
N GLY A 78 4.03 20.78 -8.25
CA GLY A 78 2.64 20.98 -7.82
C GLY A 78 1.71 19.85 -8.25
N SER A 79 1.87 19.33 -9.48
CA SER A 79 1.10 18.20 -10.00
C SER A 79 1.40 16.91 -9.25
N ILE A 80 2.67 16.64 -8.96
CA ILE A 80 3.09 15.46 -8.17
C ILE A 80 2.53 15.53 -6.75
N LYS A 81 2.67 16.68 -6.09
CA LYS A 81 2.15 16.91 -4.74
C LYS A 81 0.61 16.76 -4.68
N ARG A 82 -0.10 17.31 -5.67
CA ARG A 82 -1.55 17.14 -5.79
C ARG A 82 -1.91 15.68 -6.01
N PHE A 83 -1.26 15.01 -6.94
CA PHE A 83 -1.49 13.59 -7.25
C PHE A 83 -1.31 12.69 -6.02
N GLU A 84 -0.20 12.81 -5.30
CA GLU A 84 0.05 11.97 -4.11
C GLU A 84 -0.98 12.22 -2.99
N ARG A 85 -1.65 13.38 -2.98
CA ARG A 85 -2.67 13.73 -2.00
C ARG A 85 -4.08 13.34 -2.43
N THR A 86 -4.44 13.56 -3.69
CA THR A 86 -5.83 13.44 -4.19
C THR A 86 -6.04 12.30 -5.18
N GLY A 87 -4.97 11.72 -5.72
CA GLY A 87 -5.05 10.74 -6.79
C GLY A 87 -5.29 11.33 -8.18
N GLU A 88 -5.46 12.65 -8.30
CA GLU A 88 -5.80 13.30 -9.57
C GLU A 88 -4.56 13.67 -10.38
N ILE A 89 -4.43 13.09 -11.56
CA ILE A 89 -3.36 13.39 -12.51
C ILE A 89 -3.82 13.02 -13.94
N SER A 90 -3.22 13.63 -14.95
CA SER A 90 -3.41 13.16 -16.33
C SER A 90 -2.70 11.82 -16.56
N LEU A 91 -3.26 10.96 -17.40
CA LEU A 91 -2.62 9.69 -17.76
C LEU A 91 -1.22 9.90 -18.34
N SER A 92 -1.04 10.91 -19.19
CA SER A 92 0.27 11.24 -19.77
C SER A 92 1.30 11.57 -18.69
N SER A 93 0.93 12.36 -17.67
CA SER A 93 1.83 12.69 -16.57
C SER A 93 2.10 11.46 -15.68
N LEU A 94 1.12 10.60 -15.47
CA LEU A 94 1.28 9.36 -14.72
C LEU A 94 2.27 8.40 -15.40
N ILE A 95 2.18 8.28 -16.72
CA ILE A 95 3.12 7.48 -17.53
C ILE A 95 4.54 8.05 -17.39
N LYS A 96 4.74 9.36 -17.50
CA LYS A 96 6.06 9.99 -17.30
C LYS A 96 6.64 9.70 -15.91
N ILE A 97 5.81 9.74 -14.87
CA ILE A 97 6.22 9.38 -13.51
C ILE A 97 6.63 7.89 -13.43
N ALA A 98 5.86 7.01 -14.05
CA ALA A 98 6.17 5.59 -14.08
C ALA A 98 7.52 5.30 -14.75
N PHE A 99 7.79 5.92 -15.90
CA PHE A 99 9.10 5.84 -16.55
C PHE A 99 10.23 6.34 -15.64
N ALA A 100 10.05 7.47 -14.97
CA ALA A 100 11.04 7.99 -14.03
C ALA A 100 11.31 7.07 -12.83
N LEU A 101 10.33 6.23 -12.49
CA LEU A 101 10.44 5.23 -11.42
C LEU A 101 10.77 3.82 -11.93
N GLY A 102 10.91 3.58 -13.23
CA GLY A 102 11.17 2.26 -13.82
C GLY A 102 10.00 1.29 -13.58
N MET A 103 8.79 1.75 -13.81
CA MET A 103 7.53 0.99 -13.65
C MET A 103 6.73 0.97 -14.96
N GLU A 104 7.40 1.13 -16.09
CA GLU A 104 6.77 1.15 -17.42
C GLU A 104 6.03 -0.15 -17.74
N ASN A 105 6.57 -1.29 -17.32
CA ASN A 105 5.98 -2.60 -17.56
C ASN A 105 4.57 -2.76 -16.96
N ASP A 106 4.28 -2.05 -15.86
CA ASP A 106 2.95 -2.09 -15.25
C ASP A 106 1.88 -1.50 -16.19
N PHE A 107 2.27 -0.54 -17.05
CA PHE A 107 1.38 0.04 -18.06
C PHE A 107 1.22 -0.86 -19.28
N GLU A 108 2.23 -1.60 -19.69
CA GLU A 108 2.14 -2.58 -20.78
C GLU A 108 1.17 -3.71 -20.44
N LEU A 109 1.11 -4.08 -19.14
CA LEU A 109 0.19 -5.09 -18.65
C LEU A 109 -1.23 -4.55 -18.38
N LEU A 110 -1.42 -3.22 -18.45
CA LEU A 110 -2.72 -2.61 -18.17
C LEU A 110 -3.74 -3.06 -19.22
N PHE A 111 -4.86 -3.64 -18.75
CA PHE A 111 -5.93 -4.19 -19.59
C PHE A 111 -5.51 -5.34 -20.53
N SER A 112 -4.33 -5.93 -20.33
CA SER A 112 -3.87 -7.05 -21.14
C SER A 112 -4.62 -8.36 -20.87
N LYS A 113 -5.29 -8.48 -19.73
CA LYS A 113 -6.08 -9.67 -19.40
C LYS A 113 -7.30 -9.78 -20.31
N LYS A 114 -7.39 -10.88 -21.05
CA LYS A 114 -8.60 -11.19 -21.82
C LYS A 114 -9.79 -11.36 -20.88
N GLY A 115 -10.90 -10.73 -21.20
CA GLY A 115 -12.18 -11.00 -20.55
C GLY A 115 -12.79 -12.26 -21.17
N TYR A 116 -12.91 -13.33 -20.41
CA TYR A 116 -13.59 -14.53 -20.87
C TYR A 116 -15.11 -14.28 -20.89
N SER A 117 -15.76 -14.52 -22.02
CA SER A 117 -17.20 -14.35 -22.17
C SER A 117 -17.98 -15.61 -21.79
N SER A 118 -17.32 -16.78 -21.74
CA SER A 118 -17.93 -18.05 -21.37
C SER A 118 -16.95 -19.01 -20.67
N ILE A 119 -17.51 -19.95 -19.89
CA ILE A 119 -16.73 -21.03 -19.23
C ILE A 119 -16.03 -21.89 -20.29
N GLN A 120 -16.59 -22.02 -21.48
CA GLN A 120 -16.04 -22.82 -22.56
C GLN A 120 -14.73 -22.24 -23.12
N GLU A 121 -14.56 -20.93 -23.12
CA GLU A 121 -13.31 -20.28 -23.53
C GLU A 121 -12.17 -20.56 -22.54
N VAL A 122 -12.49 -20.62 -21.23
CA VAL A 122 -11.50 -20.93 -20.18
C VAL A 122 -10.99 -22.39 -20.31
N ILE A 123 -11.87 -23.32 -20.70
CA ILE A 123 -11.51 -24.74 -20.84
C ILE A 123 -10.64 -24.97 -22.09
N ASN A 124 -10.84 -24.21 -23.15
CA ASN A 124 -10.13 -24.37 -24.42
C ASN A 124 -8.70 -23.74 -24.41
N GLU A 125 -8.33 -22.96 -23.39
CA GLU A 125 -6.98 -22.36 -23.25
C GLU A 125 -6.04 -23.17 -22.33
N GLN A 126 -6.46 -24.32 -21.79
CA GLN A 126 -5.60 -25.27 -21.05
C GLN A 126 -5.02 -26.33 -21.97
#